data_82d21acdc7b29ac9c719a44d6034db6f
#
_entry.id   82d21acdc7b29ac9c719a44d6034db6f
#
_cell.length_a   1.000
_cell.length_b   1.000
_cell.length_c   1.000
_cell.angle_alpha   90.00
_cell.angle_beta   90.00
_cell.angle_gamma   90.00
#
_symmetry.space_group_name_H-M   'P 1'
#
loop_
_entity.id
_entity.type
_entity.pdbx_description
1 polymer ?
#
loop_
_entity_poly.entity_id
_entity_poly.type
_entity_poly.pdbx_seq_one_letter_code
_entity_poly.pdbx_strand_id
1 'polypeptide(L)'
;MKALKILFADDDLKYALILKRFLEAEGYEVYYAGNGRIALEQYPEVKPDLILLDINMPEVNGYEVARRIRETDKQTLIFFLTDRTDKTDRLEGFKVRANDYLSKPFYPEELIARIRERFDGLEKEVEKEIYTFGNT
;
A
#
# COMPACT_ATOMS: atom_id res chain seq x y z
N MET A 1 -14.82 9.69 -11.05
CA MET A 1 -13.45 9.48 -10.51
C MET A 1 -13.10 8.01 -10.58
N LYS A 2 -11.87 7.72 -10.95
CA LYS A 2 -11.39 6.33 -10.92
C LYS A 2 -11.18 5.87 -9.49
N ALA A 3 -11.58 4.64 -9.20
CA ALA A 3 -11.29 4.03 -7.91
C ALA A 3 -9.77 3.88 -7.73
N LEU A 4 -9.29 4.06 -6.50
CA LEU A 4 -7.89 3.83 -6.19
C LEU A 4 -7.58 2.35 -6.31
N LYS A 5 -6.48 2.04 -6.98
CA LYS A 5 -6.02 0.66 -7.17
C LYS A 5 -5.03 0.28 -6.07
N ILE A 6 -5.32 -0.80 -5.39
CA ILE A 6 -4.48 -1.33 -4.31
C ILE A 6 -3.99 -2.72 -4.71
N LEU A 7 -2.68 -2.90 -4.71
CA LEU A 7 -2.08 -4.22 -4.83
C LEU A 7 -1.74 -4.72 -3.43
N PHE A 8 -2.32 -5.83 -3.02
CA PHE A 8 -2.20 -6.35 -1.67
C PHE A 8 -1.51 -7.72 -1.67
N ALA A 9 -0.34 -7.80 -1.07
CA ALA A 9 0.45 -9.02 -0.97
C ALA A 9 0.52 -9.53 0.46
N ASP A 10 0.02 -10.74 0.69
CA ASP A 10 0.01 -11.40 1.98
C ASP A 10 -0.17 -12.90 1.74
N ASP A 11 0.60 -13.75 2.40
CA ASP A 11 0.50 -15.20 2.24
C ASP A 11 -0.61 -15.84 3.09
N ASP A 12 -1.21 -15.09 3.99
CA ASP A 12 -2.37 -15.54 4.77
C ASP A 12 -3.66 -15.26 4.00
N LEU A 13 -4.12 -16.25 3.26
CA LEU A 13 -5.29 -16.12 2.39
C LEU A 13 -6.55 -15.71 3.14
N LYS A 14 -6.82 -16.30 4.31
CA LYS A 14 -8.03 -15.99 5.07
C LYS A 14 -8.06 -14.53 5.52
N TYR A 15 -6.96 -14.08 6.08
CA TYR A 15 -6.80 -12.69 6.52
C TYR A 15 -6.92 -11.74 5.32
N ALA A 16 -6.25 -12.08 4.22
CA ALA A 16 -6.24 -11.25 3.04
C ALA A 16 -7.62 -11.07 2.42
N LEU A 17 -8.41 -12.16 2.35
CA LEU A 17 -9.75 -12.08 1.79
C LEU A 17 -10.69 -11.23 2.63
N ILE A 18 -10.56 -11.29 3.96
CA ILE A 18 -11.36 -10.46 4.87
C ILE A 18 -11.00 -8.99 4.68
N LEU A 19 -9.72 -8.67 4.70
CA LEU A 19 -9.25 -7.29 4.53
C LEU A 19 -9.63 -6.73 3.16
N LYS A 20 -9.50 -7.55 2.12
CA LYS A 20 -9.89 -7.18 0.77
C LYS A 20 -11.35 -6.75 0.70
N ARG A 21 -12.25 -7.48 1.36
CA ARG A 21 -13.68 -7.15 1.40
C ARG A 21 -13.92 -5.80 2.07
N PHE A 22 -13.24 -5.51 3.18
CA PHE A 22 -13.35 -4.22 3.84
C PHE A 22 -12.91 -3.08 2.93
N LEU A 23 -11.80 -3.26 2.23
CA LEU A 23 -11.28 -2.24 1.33
C LEU A 23 -12.18 -2.02 0.12
N GLU A 24 -12.70 -3.11 -0.45
CA GLU A 24 -13.62 -3.01 -1.59
C GLU A 24 -14.93 -2.33 -1.20
N ALA A 25 -15.42 -2.56 0.03
CA ALA A 25 -16.62 -1.88 0.55
C ALA A 25 -16.43 -0.37 0.65
N GLU A 26 -15.19 0.10 0.77
CA GLU A 26 -14.87 1.53 0.80
C GLU A 26 -14.70 2.12 -0.61
N GLY A 27 -14.85 1.31 -1.65
CA GLY A 27 -14.75 1.75 -3.03
C GLY A 27 -13.40 1.57 -3.66
N TYR A 28 -12.45 0.92 -3.00
CA TYR A 28 -11.13 0.65 -3.57
C TYR A 28 -11.16 -0.57 -4.48
N GLU A 29 -10.33 -0.55 -5.50
CA GLU A 29 -10.15 -1.69 -6.41
C GLU A 29 -8.92 -2.46 -5.93
N VAL A 30 -9.11 -3.68 -5.44
CA VAL A 30 -8.06 -4.45 -4.76
C VAL A 30 -7.66 -5.66 -5.57
N TYR A 31 -6.36 -5.80 -5.79
CA TYR A 31 -5.74 -6.93 -6.47
C TYR A 31 -4.89 -7.69 -5.45
N TYR A 32 -5.21 -8.95 -5.24
CA TYR A 32 -4.54 -9.78 -4.24
C TYR A 32 -3.43 -10.61 -4.85
N ALA A 33 -2.27 -10.63 -4.20
CA ALA A 33 -1.14 -11.49 -4.53
C ALA A 33 -0.80 -12.35 -3.32
N GLY A 34 -0.77 -13.66 -3.50
CA GLY A 34 -0.53 -14.59 -2.39
C GLY A 34 0.93 -14.72 -1.96
N ASN A 35 1.85 -14.08 -2.67
CA ASN A 35 3.27 -14.04 -2.31
C ASN A 35 3.96 -12.88 -3.03
N GLY A 36 5.23 -12.64 -2.68
CA GLY A 36 5.99 -11.52 -3.23
C GLY A 36 6.28 -11.65 -4.72
N ARG A 37 6.51 -12.87 -5.19
CA ARG A 37 6.78 -13.09 -6.62
C ARG A 37 5.57 -12.72 -7.48
N ILE A 38 4.38 -13.16 -7.05
CA ILE A 38 3.14 -12.82 -7.75
C ILE A 38 2.90 -11.31 -7.71
N ALA A 39 3.18 -10.66 -6.58
CA ALA A 39 3.05 -9.21 -6.46
C ALA A 39 3.93 -8.50 -7.50
N LEU A 40 5.17 -8.94 -7.67
CA LEU A 40 6.07 -8.35 -8.65
C LEU A 40 5.61 -8.59 -10.08
N GLU A 41 5.01 -9.74 -10.35
CA GLU A 41 4.44 -10.04 -11.67
C GLU A 41 3.21 -9.18 -11.97
N GLN A 42 2.37 -8.95 -10.97
CA GLN A 42 1.14 -8.17 -11.14
C GLN A 42 1.40 -6.65 -11.18
N TYR A 43 2.43 -6.19 -10.53
CA TYR A 43 2.69 -4.76 -10.37
C TYR A 43 2.67 -3.98 -11.71
N PRO A 44 3.40 -4.38 -12.75
CA PRO A 44 3.40 -3.60 -13.99
C PRO A 44 2.06 -3.60 -14.72
N GLU A 45 1.25 -4.63 -14.53
CA GLU A 45 -0.07 -4.73 -15.15
C GLU A 45 -1.11 -3.91 -14.39
N VAL A 46 -1.09 -3.98 -13.07
CA VAL A 46 -2.07 -3.30 -12.20
C VAL A 46 -1.82 -1.80 -12.16
N LYS A 47 -0.58 -1.38 -12.10
CA LYS A 47 -0.19 0.03 -11.90
C LYS A 47 -0.90 0.61 -10.69
N PRO A 48 -0.65 0.06 -9.49
CA PRO A 48 -1.39 0.45 -8.30
C PRO A 48 -1.04 1.86 -7.82
N ASP A 49 -1.99 2.49 -7.14
CA ASP A 49 -1.77 3.74 -6.43
C ASP A 49 -1.16 3.49 -5.05
N LEU A 50 -1.46 2.33 -4.48
CA LEU A 50 -0.99 1.92 -3.17
C LEU A 50 -0.64 0.43 -3.20
N ILE A 51 0.44 0.07 -2.53
CA ILE A 51 0.82 -1.32 -2.34
C ILE A 51 0.81 -1.61 -0.84
N LEU A 52 0.05 -2.63 -0.44
CA LEU A 52 0.03 -3.15 0.93
C LEU A 52 0.86 -4.42 0.93
N LEU A 53 1.91 -4.44 1.72
CA LEU A 53 2.86 -5.56 1.73
C LEU A 53 3.02 -6.14 3.13
N ASP A 54 2.72 -7.43 3.27
CA ASP A 54 3.19 -8.17 4.43
C ASP A 54 4.70 -8.41 4.26
N ILE A 55 5.44 -8.32 5.35
CA ILE A 55 6.89 -8.53 5.31
C ILE A 55 7.22 -10.01 5.23
N ASN A 56 6.53 -10.84 6.02
CA ASN A 56 6.83 -12.26 6.14
C ASN A 56 6.15 -13.11 5.08
N MET A 57 6.74 -13.15 3.90
CA MET A 57 6.27 -14.00 2.81
C MET A 57 7.41 -14.92 2.37
N PRO A 58 7.09 -16.17 1.95
CA PRO A 58 8.13 -17.09 1.49
C PRO A 58 8.75 -16.61 0.18
N GLU A 59 10.00 -17.02 -0.07
CA GLU A 59 10.81 -16.72 -1.25
C GLU A 59 11.20 -15.24 -1.38
N VAL A 60 10.23 -14.36 -1.60
CA VAL A 60 10.47 -12.92 -1.74
C VAL A 60 9.66 -12.21 -0.65
N ASN A 61 10.34 -11.68 0.36
CA ASN A 61 9.65 -10.97 1.44
C ASN A 61 9.21 -9.56 1.01
N GLY A 62 8.42 -8.91 1.86
CA GLY A 62 7.87 -7.59 1.55
C GLY A 62 8.92 -6.51 1.30
N TYR A 63 10.03 -6.54 2.02
CA TYR A 63 11.12 -5.58 1.81
C TYR A 63 11.74 -5.73 0.43
N GLU A 64 11.94 -6.96 -0.02
CA GLU A 64 12.51 -7.23 -1.33
C GLU A 64 11.56 -6.78 -2.44
N VAL A 65 10.25 -7.01 -2.27
CA VAL A 65 9.24 -6.51 -3.22
C VAL A 65 9.33 -4.99 -3.32
N ALA A 66 9.32 -4.31 -2.17
CA ALA A 66 9.39 -2.85 -2.12
C ALA A 66 10.68 -2.34 -2.75
N ARG A 67 11.81 -2.97 -2.46
CA ARG A 67 13.11 -2.57 -3.01
C ARG A 67 13.11 -2.63 -4.53
N ARG A 68 12.60 -3.72 -5.10
CA ARG A 68 12.52 -3.89 -6.55
C ARG A 68 11.60 -2.87 -7.20
N ILE A 69 10.46 -2.60 -6.58
CA ILE A 69 9.54 -1.59 -7.09
C ILE A 69 10.18 -0.20 -7.05
N ARG A 70 10.89 0.13 -5.98
CA ARG A 70 11.56 1.43 -5.83
C ARG A 70 12.69 1.67 -6.81
N GLU A 71 13.21 0.63 -7.46
CA GLU A 71 14.22 0.80 -8.51
C GLU A 71 13.68 1.64 -9.68
N THR A 72 12.39 1.54 -9.97
CA THR A 72 11.77 2.22 -11.10
C THR A 72 10.64 3.16 -10.72
N ASP A 73 10.07 3.02 -9.51
CA ASP A 73 8.89 3.77 -9.10
C ASP A 73 9.07 4.32 -7.70
N LYS A 74 9.24 5.64 -7.60
CA LYS A 74 9.40 6.33 -6.32
C LYS A 74 8.12 7.03 -5.87
N GLN A 75 7.05 6.93 -6.65
CA GLN A 75 5.80 7.66 -6.42
C GLN A 75 4.72 6.83 -5.75
N THR A 76 4.60 5.55 -6.11
CA THR A 76 3.58 4.67 -5.55
C THR A 76 3.73 4.56 -4.04
N LEU A 77 2.62 4.69 -3.32
CA LEU A 77 2.64 4.56 -1.88
C LEU A 77 2.82 3.09 -1.47
N ILE A 78 3.65 2.85 -0.47
CA ILE A 78 3.90 1.52 0.08
C ILE A 78 3.63 1.55 1.57
N PHE A 79 2.69 0.69 2.01
CA PHE A 79 2.39 0.46 3.42
C PHE A 79 2.78 -0.97 3.76
N PHE A 80 3.55 -1.15 4.81
CA PHE A 80 3.84 -2.48 5.34
C PHE A 80 2.82 -2.87 6.39
N LEU A 81 2.29 -4.09 6.28
CA LEU A 81 1.35 -4.67 7.23
C LEU A 81 2.01 -5.91 7.83
N THR A 82 2.40 -5.87 9.09
CA THR A 82 3.22 -6.94 9.64
C THR A 82 3.03 -7.10 11.14
N ASP A 83 3.29 -8.31 11.63
CA ASP A 83 3.40 -8.59 13.06
C ASP A 83 4.80 -8.28 13.60
N ARG A 84 5.73 -7.91 12.73
CA ARG A 84 7.08 -7.48 13.14
C ARG A 84 7.07 -6.01 13.52
N THR A 85 7.58 -5.72 14.71
CA THR A 85 7.57 -4.36 15.24
C THR A 85 8.93 -3.90 15.74
N ASP A 86 10.00 -4.67 15.51
CA ASP A 86 11.30 -4.30 16.05
C ASP A 86 11.97 -3.18 15.24
N LYS A 87 12.96 -2.55 15.84
CA LYS A 87 13.68 -1.42 15.28
C LYS A 87 14.36 -1.74 13.95
N THR A 88 14.87 -2.97 13.80
CA THR A 88 15.56 -3.40 12.58
C THR A 88 14.62 -3.41 11.41
N ASP A 89 13.40 -3.91 11.60
CA ASP A 89 12.39 -3.95 10.54
C ASP A 89 11.98 -2.55 10.12
N ARG A 90 11.85 -1.63 11.06
CA ARG A 90 11.53 -0.24 10.75
C ARG A 90 12.63 0.43 9.92
N LEU A 91 13.89 0.13 10.22
CA LEU A 91 15.02 0.66 9.45
C LEU A 91 15.01 0.14 8.01
N GLU A 92 14.70 -1.14 7.82
CA GLU A 92 14.57 -1.71 6.47
C GLU A 92 13.42 -1.04 5.69
N GLY A 93 12.28 -0.83 6.34
CA GLY A 93 11.17 -0.11 5.74
C GLY A 93 11.54 1.32 5.35
N PHE A 94 12.31 1.99 6.19
CA PHE A 94 12.78 3.34 5.93
C PHE A 94 13.69 3.39 4.69
N LYS A 95 14.58 2.41 4.53
CA LYS A 95 15.49 2.34 3.38
C LYS A 95 14.77 2.22 2.05
N VAL A 96 13.60 1.57 2.02
CA VAL A 96 12.81 1.42 0.80
C VAL A 96 11.75 2.52 0.64
N ARG A 97 11.81 3.55 1.48
CA ARG A 97 10.88 4.67 1.45
C ARG A 97 9.42 4.25 1.58
N ALA A 98 9.15 3.45 2.61
CA ALA A 98 7.78 3.11 2.97
C ALA A 98 7.05 4.35 3.46
N ASN A 99 5.78 4.46 3.10
CA ASN A 99 4.95 5.62 3.46
C ASN A 99 4.24 5.40 4.78
N ASP A 100 4.03 4.15 5.19
CA ASP A 100 3.44 3.84 6.47
C ASP A 100 3.79 2.40 6.89
N TYR A 101 3.50 2.09 8.13
CA TYR A 101 3.87 0.82 8.74
C TYR A 101 2.85 0.49 9.82
N LEU A 102 2.02 -0.53 9.58
CA LEU A 102 0.99 -0.94 10.52
C LEU A 102 1.33 -2.30 11.13
N SER A 103 1.27 -2.37 12.46
CA SER A 103 1.51 -3.62 13.19
C SER A 103 0.23 -4.41 13.31
N LYS A 104 0.29 -5.70 13.00
CA LYS A 104 -0.81 -6.63 13.24
C LYS A 104 -0.83 -7.02 14.71
N PRO A 105 -1.99 -7.22 15.32
CA PRO A 105 -3.33 -7.01 14.75
C PRO A 105 -3.72 -5.53 14.74
N PHE A 106 -4.48 -5.13 13.72
CA PHE A 106 -5.06 -3.78 13.65
C PHE A 106 -6.50 -3.90 13.16
N TYR A 107 -7.30 -2.86 13.43
CA TYR A 107 -8.66 -2.81 12.90
C TYR A 107 -8.62 -2.34 11.45
N PRO A 108 -9.45 -2.93 10.56
CA PRO A 108 -9.49 -2.46 9.16
C PRO A 108 -9.79 -0.96 9.04
N GLU A 109 -10.55 -0.40 9.97
CA GLU A 109 -10.86 1.03 10.01
C GLU A 109 -9.62 1.88 10.18
N GLU A 110 -8.62 1.39 10.94
CA GLU A 110 -7.35 2.10 11.11
C GLU A 110 -6.60 2.20 9.78
N LEU A 111 -6.54 1.10 9.04
CA LEU A 111 -5.91 1.09 7.72
C LEU A 111 -6.63 2.02 6.76
N ILE A 112 -7.96 1.96 6.74
CA ILE A 112 -8.76 2.82 5.87
C ILE A 112 -8.53 4.29 6.19
N ALA A 113 -8.47 4.64 7.48
CA ALA A 113 -8.18 6.02 7.90
C ALA A 113 -6.82 6.50 7.40
N ARG A 114 -5.80 5.65 7.45
CA ARG A 114 -4.46 6.01 6.97
C ARG A 114 -4.41 6.16 5.46
N ILE A 115 -5.13 5.31 4.74
CA ILE A 115 -5.25 5.42 3.28
C ILE A 115 -5.92 6.76 2.91
N ARG A 116 -7.04 7.07 3.55
CA ARG A 116 -7.76 8.31 3.30
C ARG A 116 -6.90 9.54 3.59
N GLU A 117 -6.18 9.53 4.69
CA GLU A 117 -5.29 10.63 5.05
C GLU A 117 -4.28 10.93 3.95
N ARG A 118 -3.69 9.89 3.37
CA ARG A 118 -2.68 10.05 2.32
C ARG A 118 -3.29 10.55 1.02
N PHE A 119 -4.40 9.99 0.58
CA PHE A 119 -5.00 10.35 -0.70
C PHE A 119 -5.83 11.62 -0.63
N ASP A 120 -6.56 11.85 0.44
CA ASP A 120 -7.31 13.10 0.64
C ASP A 120 -6.36 14.29 0.72
N GLY A 121 -5.21 14.12 1.35
CA GLY A 121 -4.19 15.14 1.39
C GLY A 121 -3.69 15.55 0.01
N LEU A 122 -3.48 14.56 -0.86
CA LEU A 122 -3.06 14.80 -2.25
C LEU A 122 -4.16 15.51 -3.05
N GLU A 123 -5.40 15.08 -2.89
CA GLU A 123 -6.55 15.70 -3.55
C GLU A 123 -6.69 17.17 -3.13
N LYS A 124 -6.54 17.47 -1.86
CA LYS A 124 -6.61 18.83 -1.33
C LYS A 124 -5.49 19.71 -1.90
N GLU A 125 -4.30 19.18 -2.05
CA GLU A 125 -3.18 19.91 -2.66
C GLU A 125 -3.46 20.22 -4.12
N VAL A 126 -3.99 19.26 -4.88
CA VAL A 126 -4.36 19.45 -6.29
C VAL A 126 -5.47 20.48 -6.40
N GLU A 127 -6.51 20.40 -5.59
CA GLU A 127 -7.60 21.37 -5.56
C GLU A 127 -7.08 22.77 -5.26
N LYS A 128 -6.17 22.90 -4.31
CA LYS A 128 -5.56 24.17 -3.94
C LYS A 128 -4.81 24.79 -5.12
N GLU A 129 -4.07 24.01 -5.87
CA GLU A 129 -3.36 24.45 -7.06
C GLU A 129 -4.33 24.91 -8.14
N ILE A 130 -5.39 24.16 -8.38
CA ILE A 130 -6.42 24.49 -9.36
C ILE A 130 -7.11 25.80 -8.97
N TYR A 131 -7.46 25.98 -7.71
CA TYR A 131 -8.09 27.20 -7.23
C TYR A 131 -7.17 28.41 -7.32
N THR A 132 -5.89 28.23 -7.07
CA THR A 132 -4.91 29.31 -7.20
C THR A 132 -4.82 29.80 -8.64
N PHE A 133 -4.88 28.90 -9.61
CA PHE A 133 -4.91 29.27 -11.02
C PHE A 133 -6.24 29.85 -11.45
N GLY A 134 -7.34 29.38 -10.87
CA GLY A 134 -8.68 29.81 -11.24
C GLY A 134 -9.08 31.18 -10.69
N ASN A 135 -8.36 31.69 -9.70
CA ASN A 135 -8.69 32.95 -9.02
C ASN A 135 -7.86 34.16 -9.48
N THR A 136 -7.20 34.02 -10.57
CA THR A 136 -6.48 35.17 -11.14
C THR A 136 -7.38 36.08 -11.93
#